data_3c18b953f2f09c039e9e2a50548f9a92
#
_entry.id   3c18b953f2f09c039e9e2a50548f9a92
#
_cell.length_a   1.000
_cell.length_b   1.000
_cell.length_c   1.000
_cell.angle_alpha   90.00
_cell.angle_beta   90.00
_cell.angle_gamma   90.00
#
_symmetry.space_group_name_H-M   'P 1'
#
loop_
_entity.id
_entity.type
_entity.pdbx_description
1 polymer ?
#
loop_
_entity_poly.entity_id
_entity_poly.type
_entity_poly.pdbx_seq_one_letter_code
_entity_poly.pdbx_strand_id
1 'polypeptide(L)'
;MKTRNLLYTCLVGVAALLGTASCTRLEDTSYNRIVADGFEPTDEDVASLLSSGYVSWRKTMLLWNGVARAEMLCTDQDVIPARPNGWVDGGVYKRMHQHKWTSEDDIPLQSWVRTYDGINACNRVLYQIESGQIKLGDRQTAIVSELKVLRASYYYLLDDLFGNVPIVTRFDVPEGFLPDQSSRKDVYEFVVKELTENIPNLSERVDNAYYGRFNKWAGYALLAKMYLNSEVFSDGTHKDYDKCIEACDLVIGSGKYALEATRKNVFVTNNEKSREIIFALPFDETYVDDWNAFDFHMYSLQPENQATYNFQATPWGGVCALPQYIDTFDPDDRRLRDDFIAGVQFSATGDTLKCTMGNLVGRPLDYVNHVNSIDGSEENQGLRWGKFEYAQGITNRLSNDFPLLRYADVLLMKAEALLRTGRADEAARLVTEVRRRNFTDHPEKAAVSGSQLEGTTCYDYGRRDDSRTTHDGAQVKYGRMLDELGWEFSQEGRRRQDMVRFGVFTTRAWFSHDASDATRNLYPIPNRQILTNGKLKQNPGY
;
A
#
# COMPACT_ATOMS: atom_id res chain seq x y z
N MET A 1 -10.11 -37.75 -72.88
CA MET A 1 -10.55 -37.47 -71.47
C MET A 1 -9.95 -38.42 -70.40
N LYS A 2 -9.35 -39.55 -70.78
CA LYS A 2 -8.81 -40.51 -69.78
C LYS A 2 -7.38 -40.24 -69.30
N THR A 3 -6.59 -39.49 -70.01
CA THR A 3 -5.20 -39.15 -69.61
C THR A 3 -5.09 -37.97 -68.68
N ARG A 4 -6.09 -37.08 -68.62
CA ARG A 4 -6.10 -35.90 -67.76
C ARG A 4 -6.45 -36.22 -66.28
N ASN A 5 -7.25 -37.26 -66.07
CA ASN A 5 -7.64 -37.70 -64.73
C ASN A 5 -6.51 -38.47 -64.02
N LEU A 6 -5.61 -39.12 -64.76
CA LEU A 6 -4.48 -39.85 -64.19
C LEU A 6 -3.41 -38.90 -63.64
N LEU A 7 -3.22 -37.70 -64.27
CA LEU A 7 -2.28 -36.72 -63.82
C LEU A 7 -2.75 -36.01 -62.48
N TYR A 8 -4.07 -35.81 -62.38
CA TYR A 8 -4.61 -35.21 -61.11
C TYR A 8 -4.57 -36.22 -59.96
N THR A 9 -4.75 -37.48 -60.18
CA THR A 9 -4.66 -38.51 -59.13
C THR A 9 -3.22 -38.74 -58.68
N CYS A 10 -2.22 -38.64 -59.56
CA CYS A 10 -0.80 -38.66 -59.15
C CYS A 10 -0.35 -37.40 -58.44
N LEU A 11 -0.85 -36.19 -58.81
CA LEU A 11 -0.50 -34.96 -58.14
C LEU A 11 -1.09 -34.86 -56.69
N VAL A 12 -2.32 -35.38 -56.51
CA VAL A 12 -2.93 -35.43 -55.17
C VAL A 12 -2.25 -36.47 -54.29
N GLY A 13 -1.80 -37.59 -54.84
CA GLY A 13 -1.05 -38.64 -54.14
C GLY A 13 0.35 -38.12 -53.63
N VAL A 14 1.05 -37.34 -54.47
CA VAL A 14 2.36 -36.77 -54.10
C VAL A 14 2.21 -35.61 -53.10
N ALA A 15 1.13 -34.81 -53.20
CA ALA A 15 0.85 -33.78 -52.20
C ALA A 15 0.46 -34.37 -50.84
N ALA A 16 -0.21 -35.53 -50.79
CA ALA A 16 -0.56 -36.23 -49.56
C ALA A 16 0.65 -36.90 -48.89
N LEU A 17 1.68 -37.28 -49.64
CA LEU A 17 2.90 -37.90 -49.12
C LEU A 17 3.96 -36.85 -48.65
N LEU A 18 3.84 -35.59 -49.08
CA LEU A 18 4.69 -34.51 -48.62
C LEU A 18 4.13 -33.81 -47.35
N GLY A 19 2.90 -34.09 -46.95
CA GLY A 19 2.24 -33.50 -45.77
C GLY A 19 2.53 -34.22 -44.45
N THR A 20 3.23 -35.36 -44.42
CA THR A 20 3.44 -36.17 -43.20
C THR A 20 4.88 -36.11 -42.64
N ALA A 21 5.75 -35.24 -43.19
CA ALA A 21 7.11 -35.04 -42.66
C ALA A 21 7.29 -33.68 -41.97
N SER A 22 6.23 -33.15 -41.37
CA SER A 22 6.38 -32.07 -40.37
C SER A 22 6.50 -32.72 -39.00
N CYS A 23 7.66 -33.32 -38.74
CA CYS A 23 8.11 -33.50 -37.36
C CYS A 23 8.46 -32.11 -36.81
N THR A 24 7.46 -31.33 -36.42
CA THR A 24 7.64 -30.35 -35.37
C THR A 24 7.91 -31.17 -34.12
N ARG A 25 9.18 -31.39 -33.78
CA ARG A 25 9.57 -31.51 -32.41
C ARG A 25 9.17 -30.16 -31.79
N LEU A 26 7.98 -30.08 -31.23
CA LEU A 26 7.70 -29.20 -30.10
C LEU A 26 8.59 -29.73 -28.97
N GLU A 27 9.84 -29.32 -28.97
CA GLU A 27 10.56 -29.20 -27.72
C GLU A 27 9.81 -28.09 -26.98
N ASP A 28 8.89 -28.50 -26.14
CA ASP A 28 8.39 -27.68 -25.05
C ASP A 28 9.64 -27.26 -24.28
N THR A 29 10.20 -26.13 -24.64
CA THR A 29 11.13 -25.40 -23.78
C THR A 29 10.30 -24.94 -22.61
N SER A 30 10.05 -25.88 -21.70
CA SER A 30 9.49 -25.62 -20.39
C SER A 30 10.48 -24.68 -19.71
N TYR A 31 10.21 -23.37 -19.74
CA TYR A 31 10.92 -22.36 -18.97
C TYR A 31 10.85 -22.63 -17.45
N ASN A 32 10.28 -23.75 -17.04
CA ASN A 32 10.14 -24.23 -15.65
C ASN A 32 11.14 -25.34 -15.28
N ARG A 33 12.18 -25.62 -16.07
CA ARG A 33 13.24 -26.56 -15.69
C ARG A 33 14.60 -25.86 -15.66
N ILE A 34 14.90 -25.20 -14.56
CA ILE A 34 16.29 -24.91 -14.16
C ILE A 34 16.81 -26.20 -13.50
N VAL A 35 17.24 -27.17 -14.30
CA VAL A 35 17.89 -28.39 -13.81
C VAL A 35 19.02 -28.74 -14.78
N ALA A 36 20.19 -28.17 -14.51
CA ALA A 36 21.44 -28.78 -14.95
C ALA A 36 22.35 -28.90 -13.73
N ASP A 37 22.99 -30.04 -13.55
CA ASP A 37 24.05 -30.17 -12.56
C ASP A 37 25.15 -29.15 -12.91
N GLY A 38 25.42 -28.20 -11.98
CA GLY A 38 26.38 -27.10 -12.19
C GLY A 38 25.77 -25.78 -12.69
N PHE A 39 24.44 -25.62 -12.73
CA PHE A 39 23.80 -24.34 -13.03
C PHE A 39 23.92 -23.41 -11.79
N GLU A 40 24.60 -22.28 -11.97
CA GLU A 40 24.59 -21.17 -11.00
C GLU A 40 23.64 -20.09 -11.49
N PRO A 41 22.51 -19.84 -10.78
CA PRO A 41 21.54 -18.85 -11.21
C PRO A 41 22.12 -17.44 -11.16
N THR A 42 21.85 -16.65 -12.22
CA THR A 42 22.18 -15.21 -12.26
C THR A 42 21.22 -14.41 -11.37
N ASP A 43 21.46 -13.10 -11.21
CA ASP A 43 20.53 -12.23 -10.50
C ASP A 43 19.18 -12.11 -11.22
N GLU A 44 19.18 -12.17 -12.56
CA GLU A 44 17.98 -12.15 -13.40
C GLU A 44 17.16 -13.45 -13.25
N ASP A 45 17.81 -14.60 -13.19
CA ASP A 45 17.15 -15.90 -12.96
C ASP A 45 16.44 -15.90 -11.59
N VAL A 46 17.11 -15.39 -10.55
CA VAL A 46 16.55 -15.26 -9.21
C VAL A 46 15.38 -14.28 -9.19
N ALA A 47 15.53 -13.11 -9.83
CA ALA A 47 14.46 -12.13 -9.92
C ALA A 47 13.23 -12.71 -10.63
N SER A 48 13.42 -13.47 -11.72
CA SER A 48 12.35 -14.17 -12.43
C SER A 48 11.65 -15.19 -11.54
N LEU A 49 12.41 -15.99 -10.80
CA LEU A 49 11.88 -17.00 -9.87
C LEU A 49 11.01 -16.37 -8.78
N LEU A 50 11.44 -15.23 -8.21
CA LEU A 50 10.76 -14.54 -7.12
C LEU A 50 9.61 -13.65 -7.61
N SER A 51 9.55 -13.34 -8.91
CA SER A 51 8.64 -12.33 -9.49
C SER A 51 7.18 -12.51 -9.09
N SER A 52 6.67 -13.75 -9.09
CA SER A 52 5.27 -14.02 -8.75
C SER A 52 4.90 -13.57 -7.33
N GLY A 53 5.81 -13.73 -6.37
CA GLY A 53 5.65 -13.23 -5.00
C GLY A 53 5.62 -11.71 -4.94
N TYR A 54 6.54 -11.03 -5.62
CA TYR A 54 6.63 -9.56 -5.60
C TYR A 54 5.54 -8.86 -6.43
N VAL A 55 5.15 -9.43 -7.58
CA VAL A 55 4.02 -8.90 -8.39
C VAL A 55 2.72 -8.93 -7.60
N SER A 56 2.50 -9.98 -6.78
CA SER A 56 1.33 -10.06 -5.90
C SER A 56 1.25 -8.88 -4.93
N TRP A 57 2.39 -8.33 -4.45
CA TRP A 57 2.41 -7.14 -3.59
C TRP A 57 1.80 -5.91 -4.26
N ARG A 58 2.14 -5.64 -5.53
CA ARG A 58 1.53 -4.51 -6.28
C ARG A 58 0.01 -4.65 -6.32
N LYS A 59 -0.47 -5.85 -6.68
CA LYS A 59 -1.91 -6.16 -6.76
C LYS A 59 -2.60 -6.05 -5.40
N THR A 60 -1.97 -6.57 -4.37
CA THR A 60 -2.49 -6.50 -3.00
C THR A 60 -2.62 -5.05 -2.53
N MET A 61 -1.61 -4.24 -2.74
CA MET A 61 -1.58 -2.87 -2.22
C MET A 61 -2.40 -1.89 -3.06
N LEU A 62 -2.19 -1.83 -4.37
CA LEU A 62 -2.60 -0.70 -5.21
C LEU A 62 -3.66 -1.03 -6.28
N LEU A 63 -3.89 -2.32 -6.62
CA LEU A 63 -4.96 -2.65 -7.54
C LEU A 63 -6.32 -2.27 -6.93
N TRP A 64 -7.30 -1.95 -7.79
CA TRP A 64 -8.65 -1.55 -7.39
C TRP A 64 -9.17 -2.33 -6.17
N ASN A 65 -9.65 -1.60 -5.15
CA ASN A 65 -10.09 -2.14 -3.87
C ASN A 65 -9.02 -2.94 -3.10
N GLY A 66 -7.74 -2.63 -3.31
CA GLY A 66 -6.62 -3.18 -2.55
C GLY A 66 -6.44 -2.54 -1.17
N VAL A 67 -5.38 -2.98 -0.49
CA VAL A 67 -5.06 -2.60 0.89
C VAL A 67 -4.92 -1.08 1.08
N ALA A 68 -4.34 -0.35 0.11
CA ALA A 68 -4.23 1.10 0.22
C ALA A 68 -5.60 1.78 0.44
N ARG A 69 -6.66 1.30 -0.25
CA ARG A 69 -8.01 1.82 -0.04
C ARG A 69 -8.60 1.42 1.30
N ALA A 70 -8.30 0.21 1.78
CA ALA A 70 -8.69 -0.23 3.12
C ALA A 70 -8.02 0.63 4.22
N GLU A 71 -6.78 1.07 4.00
CA GLU A 71 -6.00 1.85 4.96
C GLU A 71 -6.28 3.38 4.92
N MET A 72 -6.84 3.89 3.83
CA MET A 72 -7.05 5.34 3.65
C MET A 72 -8.52 5.76 3.79
N LEU A 73 -9.47 5.05 3.14
CA LEU A 73 -10.85 5.51 3.02
C LEU A 73 -11.68 5.47 4.30
N CYS A 74 -11.21 4.83 5.34
CA CYS A 74 -11.86 4.72 6.64
C CYS A 74 -11.25 5.65 7.69
N THR A 75 -10.48 6.65 7.28
CA THR A 75 -9.66 7.46 8.19
C THR A 75 -10.11 8.92 8.28
N ASP A 76 -9.43 9.65 9.13
CA ASP A 76 -9.62 11.08 9.37
C ASP A 76 -8.92 11.99 8.34
N GLN A 77 -8.40 11.42 7.24
CA GLN A 77 -7.66 12.18 6.21
C GLN A 77 -8.42 12.36 4.91
N ASP A 78 -9.17 11.35 4.47
CA ASP A 78 -9.70 11.28 3.12
C ASP A 78 -11.19 10.88 3.08
N VAL A 79 -11.89 11.32 2.04
CA VAL A 79 -13.29 10.95 1.79
C VAL A 79 -13.58 10.87 0.29
N ILE A 80 -14.52 10.01 -0.08
CA ILE A 80 -15.19 10.04 -1.39
C ILE A 80 -16.64 10.45 -1.17
N PRO A 81 -16.95 11.74 -1.30
CA PRO A 81 -18.34 12.20 -1.18
C PRO A 81 -19.11 11.95 -2.46
N ALA A 82 -20.42 11.81 -2.37
CA ALA A 82 -21.29 11.84 -3.54
C ALA A 82 -21.22 13.21 -4.22
N ARG A 83 -21.02 13.22 -5.54
CA ARG A 83 -20.98 14.44 -6.37
C ARG A 83 -21.98 14.34 -7.53
N PRO A 84 -22.31 15.43 -8.22
CA PRO A 84 -23.34 15.44 -9.27
C PRO A 84 -23.16 14.39 -10.38
N ASN A 85 -21.91 14.04 -10.71
CA ASN A 85 -21.57 12.97 -11.65
C ASN A 85 -20.91 11.78 -10.95
N GLY A 86 -20.90 11.81 -9.62
CA GLY A 86 -20.11 10.93 -8.78
C GLY A 86 -20.60 9.50 -8.81
N TRP A 87 -19.64 8.63 -8.82
CA TRP A 87 -19.83 7.21 -8.61
C TRP A 87 -19.83 6.93 -7.11
N VAL A 88 -20.85 6.23 -6.66
CA VAL A 88 -21.03 5.85 -5.25
C VAL A 88 -20.84 4.35 -5.01
N ASP A 89 -20.71 3.56 -6.07
CA ASP A 89 -20.43 2.12 -6.08
C ASP A 89 -21.25 1.34 -5.05
N GLY A 90 -22.58 1.53 -5.08
CA GLY A 90 -23.47 0.92 -4.10
C GLY A 90 -23.25 1.39 -2.67
N GLY A 91 -22.58 2.53 -2.47
CA GLY A 91 -22.32 3.14 -1.17
C GLY A 91 -21.15 2.54 -0.40
N VAL A 92 -20.27 1.76 -1.06
CA VAL A 92 -19.12 1.11 -0.41
C VAL A 92 -18.20 2.14 0.26
N TYR A 93 -17.89 3.25 -0.40
CA TYR A 93 -16.99 4.28 0.15
C TYR A 93 -17.60 4.99 1.37
N LYS A 94 -18.91 5.24 1.35
CA LYS A 94 -19.62 5.77 2.51
C LYS A 94 -19.58 4.79 3.68
N ARG A 95 -19.80 3.48 3.41
CA ARG A 95 -19.70 2.45 4.46
C ARG A 95 -18.29 2.35 5.01
N MET A 96 -17.26 2.43 4.16
CA MET A 96 -15.86 2.45 4.60
C MET A 96 -15.59 3.65 5.50
N HIS A 97 -15.91 4.85 5.06
CA HIS A 97 -15.70 6.07 5.83
C HIS A 97 -16.44 6.06 7.18
N GLN A 98 -17.64 5.50 7.24
CA GLN A 98 -18.49 5.46 8.43
C GLN A 98 -18.28 4.20 9.31
N HIS A 99 -17.27 3.37 9.03
CA HIS A 99 -17.04 2.08 9.70
C HIS A 99 -18.27 1.16 9.70
N LYS A 100 -19.04 1.19 8.61
CA LYS A 100 -20.27 0.38 8.42
C LYS A 100 -20.09 -0.70 7.36
N TRP A 101 -18.84 -1.05 7.06
CA TRP A 101 -18.54 -2.16 6.16
C TRP A 101 -19.10 -3.48 6.68
N THR A 102 -19.30 -4.41 5.76
CA THR A 102 -19.85 -5.74 6.01
C THR A 102 -18.90 -6.82 5.49
N SER A 103 -19.16 -8.07 5.83
CA SER A 103 -18.44 -9.24 5.31
C SER A 103 -18.68 -9.50 3.81
N GLU A 104 -19.58 -8.76 3.18
CA GLU A 104 -19.89 -8.84 1.75
C GLU A 104 -19.21 -7.73 0.93
N ASP A 105 -18.59 -6.74 1.57
CA ASP A 105 -17.96 -5.63 0.86
C ASP A 105 -16.67 -6.07 0.17
N ASP A 106 -16.43 -5.53 -1.04
CA ASP A 106 -15.34 -5.95 -1.92
C ASP A 106 -13.95 -5.56 -1.40
N ILE A 107 -13.81 -4.41 -0.71
CA ILE A 107 -12.50 -3.95 -0.22
C ILE A 107 -11.89 -4.96 0.78
N PRO A 108 -12.57 -5.41 1.84
CA PRO A 108 -12.06 -6.49 2.68
C PRO A 108 -11.83 -7.79 1.92
N LEU A 109 -12.74 -8.16 0.99
CA LEU A 109 -12.59 -9.38 0.20
C LEU A 109 -11.32 -9.38 -0.66
N GLN A 110 -11.08 -8.30 -1.42
CA GLN A 110 -9.91 -8.20 -2.28
C GLN A 110 -8.61 -8.13 -1.46
N SER A 111 -8.63 -7.42 -0.33
CA SER A 111 -7.49 -7.38 0.59
C SER A 111 -7.13 -8.77 1.12
N TRP A 112 -8.12 -9.60 1.47
CA TRP A 112 -7.90 -10.98 1.90
C TRP A 112 -7.37 -11.87 0.77
N VAL A 113 -8.10 -11.94 -0.34
CA VAL A 113 -7.79 -12.87 -1.44
C VAL A 113 -6.41 -12.62 -2.01
N ARG A 114 -6.10 -11.36 -2.36
CA ARG A 114 -4.81 -11.01 -2.97
C ARG A 114 -3.63 -11.21 -2.03
N THR A 115 -3.83 -10.98 -0.74
CA THR A 115 -2.78 -11.24 0.25
C THR A 115 -2.46 -12.74 0.35
N TYR A 116 -3.49 -13.61 0.33
CA TYR A 116 -3.27 -15.06 0.30
C TYR A 116 -2.72 -15.55 -1.04
N ASP A 117 -3.03 -14.88 -2.17
CA ASP A 117 -2.37 -15.18 -3.45
C ASP A 117 -0.85 -14.97 -3.37
N GLY A 118 -0.41 -13.89 -2.70
CA GLY A 118 1.01 -13.64 -2.44
C GLY A 118 1.65 -14.70 -1.55
N ILE A 119 0.98 -15.11 -0.48
CA ILE A 119 1.43 -16.19 0.40
C ILE A 119 1.57 -17.51 -0.38
N ASN A 120 0.57 -17.85 -1.19
CA ASN A 120 0.58 -19.06 -2.01
C ASN A 120 1.69 -19.04 -3.07
N ALA A 121 1.96 -17.87 -3.67
CA ALA A 121 3.08 -17.69 -4.59
C ALA A 121 4.42 -17.98 -3.91
N CYS A 122 4.64 -17.46 -2.69
CA CYS A 122 5.83 -17.76 -1.91
C CYS A 122 5.94 -19.24 -1.53
N ASN A 123 4.84 -19.84 -1.03
CA ASN A 123 4.82 -21.24 -0.63
C ASN A 123 5.10 -22.18 -1.81
N ARG A 124 4.59 -21.86 -3.00
CA ARG A 124 4.86 -22.65 -4.23
C ARG A 124 6.35 -22.69 -4.56
N VAL A 125 7.02 -21.53 -4.56
CA VAL A 125 8.45 -21.45 -4.90
C VAL A 125 9.28 -22.13 -3.81
N LEU A 126 8.95 -21.94 -2.53
CA LEU A 126 9.58 -22.65 -1.42
C LEU A 126 9.48 -24.17 -1.60
N TYR A 127 8.30 -24.68 -1.89
CA TYR A 127 8.09 -26.11 -2.14
C TYR A 127 8.94 -26.63 -3.32
N GLN A 128 9.04 -25.89 -4.42
CA GLN A 128 9.85 -26.28 -5.58
C GLN A 128 11.34 -26.35 -5.25
N ILE A 129 11.82 -25.46 -4.36
CA ILE A 129 13.21 -25.49 -3.89
C ILE A 129 13.42 -26.66 -2.92
N GLU A 130 12.54 -26.79 -1.91
CA GLU A 130 12.65 -27.82 -0.87
C GLU A 130 12.51 -29.25 -1.41
N SER A 131 11.67 -29.43 -2.45
CA SER A 131 11.51 -30.72 -3.15
C SER A 131 12.63 -31.03 -4.15
N GLY A 132 13.60 -30.12 -4.32
CA GLY A 132 14.72 -30.26 -5.25
C GLY A 132 14.37 -30.09 -6.73
N GLN A 133 13.16 -29.59 -7.06
CA GLN A 133 12.77 -29.24 -8.41
C GLN A 133 13.58 -28.04 -8.93
N ILE A 134 13.96 -27.12 -8.02
CA ILE A 134 14.82 -25.97 -8.29
C ILE A 134 16.07 -26.09 -7.42
N LYS A 135 17.23 -26.03 -8.03
CA LYS A 135 18.54 -26.06 -7.36
C LYS A 135 19.19 -24.68 -7.49
N LEU A 136 19.58 -24.10 -6.37
CA LEU A 136 20.09 -22.71 -6.30
C LEU A 136 21.54 -22.63 -5.78
N GLY A 137 22.21 -23.78 -5.58
CA GLY A 137 23.58 -23.86 -5.09
C GLY A 137 23.79 -23.05 -3.80
N ASP A 138 24.87 -22.30 -3.71
CA ASP A 138 25.21 -21.48 -2.53
C ASP A 138 24.22 -20.35 -2.26
N ARG A 139 23.38 -19.97 -3.23
CA ARG A 139 22.36 -18.92 -3.07
C ARG A 139 21.10 -19.41 -2.38
N GLN A 140 20.92 -20.72 -2.18
CA GLN A 140 19.65 -21.31 -1.70
C GLN A 140 19.21 -20.73 -0.37
N THR A 141 20.11 -20.64 0.61
CA THR A 141 19.79 -20.12 1.95
C THR A 141 19.27 -18.69 1.90
N ALA A 142 19.93 -17.82 1.14
CA ALA A 142 19.51 -16.42 1.00
C ALA A 142 18.14 -16.29 0.31
N ILE A 143 17.91 -17.05 -0.76
CA ILE A 143 16.66 -17.02 -1.54
C ILE A 143 15.49 -17.61 -0.74
N VAL A 144 15.68 -18.72 -0.03
CA VAL A 144 14.67 -19.29 0.87
C VAL A 144 14.33 -18.31 1.98
N SER A 145 15.34 -17.65 2.56
CA SER A 145 15.11 -16.63 3.59
C SER A 145 14.37 -15.41 3.04
N GLU A 146 14.67 -14.95 1.83
CA GLU A 146 13.95 -13.85 1.18
C GLU A 146 12.48 -14.20 0.94
N LEU A 147 12.19 -15.40 0.46
CA LEU A 147 10.81 -15.89 0.27
C LEU A 147 10.02 -15.96 1.59
N LYS A 148 10.68 -16.38 2.68
CA LYS A 148 10.05 -16.43 4.00
C LYS A 148 9.78 -15.02 4.54
N VAL A 149 10.71 -14.09 4.38
CA VAL A 149 10.51 -12.67 4.73
C VAL A 149 9.40 -12.05 3.89
N LEU A 150 9.36 -12.34 2.58
CA LEU A 150 8.29 -11.89 1.69
C LEU A 150 6.93 -12.48 2.12
N ARG A 151 6.86 -13.76 2.47
CA ARG A 151 5.64 -14.38 3.04
C ARG A 151 5.22 -13.72 4.35
N ALA A 152 6.16 -13.48 5.26
CA ALA A 152 5.92 -12.80 6.53
C ALA A 152 5.35 -11.39 6.31
N SER A 153 5.77 -10.67 5.27
CA SER A 153 5.25 -9.35 4.94
C SER A 153 3.78 -9.36 4.54
N TYR A 154 3.29 -10.44 3.92
CA TYR A 154 1.85 -10.63 3.67
C TYR A 154 1.08 -10.94 4.95
N TYR A 155 1.65 -11.74 5.84
CA TYR A 155 1.02 -12.00 7.14
C TYR A 155 0.96 -10.76 8.03
N TYR A 156 1.93 -9.83 7.90
CA TYR A 156 1.82 -8.51 8.53
C TYR A 156 0.54 -7.77 8.10
N LEU A 157 0.19 -7.77 6.80
CA LEU A 157 -1.05 -7.15 6.33
C LEU A 157 -2.30 -7.86 6.85
N LEU A 158 -2.28 -9.19 6.90
CA LEU A 158 -3.40 -9.98 7.43
C LEU A 158 -3.60 -9.74 8.93
N ASP A 159 -2.52 -9.63 9.68
CA ASP A 159 -2.55 -9.35 11.12
C ASP A 159 -3.13 -7.96 11.41
N ASP A 160 -2.72 -6.97 10.62
CA ASP A 160 -3.23 -5.61 10.76
C ASP A 160 -4.72 -5.49 10.39
N LEU A 161 -5.12 -6.06 9.24
CA LEU A 161 -6.47 -5.88 8.71
C LEU A 161 -7.50 -6.81 9.35
N PHE A 162 -7.14 -8.08 9.59
CA PHE A 162 -8.09 -9.13 9.99
C PHE A 162 -7.76 -9.78 11.34
N GLY A 163 -6.53 -9.70 11.80
CA GLY A 163 -6.06 -10.27 13.05
C GLY A 163 -6.10 -11.80 13.07
N ASN A 164 -7.28 -12.38 13.25
CA ASN A 164 -7.44 -13.83 13.38
C ASN A 164 -7.52 -14.51 12.02
N VAL A 165 -6.41 -15.10 11.55
CA VAL A 165 -6.30 -15.66 10.19
C VAL A 165 -5.59 -17.01 10.17
N PRO A 166 -5.84 -17.88 9.19
CA PRO A 166 -5.07 -19.11 9.00
C PRO A 166 -3.60 -18.86 8.70
N ILE A 167 -2.70 -19.57 9.36
CA ILE A 167 -1.28 -19.63 9.02
C ILE A 167 -1.03 -20.85 8.14
N VAL A 168 -0.73 -20.63 6.85
CA VAL A 168 -0.45 -21.68 5.86
C VAL A 168 0.95 -21.49 5.30
N THR A 169 1.84 -22.44 5.58
CA THR A 169 3.26 -22.37 5.17
C THR A 169 3.63 -23.44 4.14
N ARG A 170 2.67 -24.29 3.73
CA ARG A 170 2.86 -25.38 2.78
C ARG A 170 2.09 -25.15 1.50
N PHE A 171 2.63 -25.64 0.39
CA PHE A 171 1.97 -25.65 -0.91
C PHE A 171 1.36 -27.03 -1.22
N ASP A 172 2.02 -28.11 -0.85
CA ASP A 172 1.66 -29.50 -1.06
C ASP A 172 0.60 -30.00 -0.06
N VAL A 173 -0.53 -29.33 0.00
CA VAL A 173 -1.62 -29.70 0.90
C VAL A 173 -2.53 -30.76 0.25
N PRO A 174 -3.09 -31.73 1.02
CA PRO A 174 -3.99 -32.74 0.49
C PRO A 174 -5.29 -32.11 -0.03
N GLU A 175 -5.96 -32.82 -0.93
CA GLU A 175 -7.30 -32.45 -1.40
C GLU A 175 -8.27 -32.29 -0.23
N GLY A 176 -9.06 -31.22 -0.23
CA GLY A 176 -10.00 -30.91 0.85
C GLY A 176 -9.34 -30.33 2.12
N PHE A 177 -8.06 -29.98 2.08
CA PHE A 177 -7.41 -29.32 3.22
C PHE A 177 -8.07 -27.99 3.56
N LEU A 178 -8.53 -27.86 4.79
CA LEU A 178 -9.09 -26.64 5.35
C LEU A 178 -8.21 -26.20 6.54
N PRO A 179 -7.48 -25.08 6.43
CA PRO A 179 -6.61 -24.62 7.50
C PRO A 179 -7.44 -24.13 8.71
N ASP A 180 -6.89 -24.33 9.90
CA ASP A 180 -7.43 -23.78 11.13
C ASP A 180 -7.09 -22.28 11.24
N GLN A 181 -7.97 -21.52 11.89
CA GLN A 181 -7.74 -20.11 12.18
C GLN A 181 -6.81 -19.96 13.39
N SER A 182 -5.81 -19.10 13.28
CA SER A 182 -4.89 -18.74 14.37
C SER A 182 -5.38 -17.44 15.04
N SER A 183 -5.01 -17.24 16.30
CA SER A 183 -5.28 -15.96 16.97
C SER A 183 -4.37 -14.85 16.42
N ARG A 184 -4.77 -13.59 16.58
CA ARG A 184 -3.97 -12.42 16.20
C ARG A 184 -2.57 -12.48 16.80
N LYS A 185 -2.47 -12.79 18.08
CA LYS A 185 -1.19 -12.97 18.77
C LYS A 185 -0.31 -14.05 18.11
N ASP A 186 -0.90 -15.21 17.75
CA ASP A 186 -0.13 -16.27 17.09
C ASP A 186 0.38 -15.83 15.72
N VAL A 187 -0.40 -15.01 14.99
CA VAL A 187 0.03 -14.43 13.70
C VAL A 187 1.18 -13.45 13.92
N TYR A 188 1.09 -12.56 14.91
CA TYR A 188 2.18 -11.66 15.30
C TYR A 188 3.46 -12.44 15.62
N GLU A 189 3.38 -13.45 16.50
CA GLU A 189 4.52 -14.27 16.91
C GLU A 189 5.13 -15.04 15.74
N PHE A 190 4.29 -15.55 14.82
CA PHE A 190 4.73 -16.19 13.59
C PHE A 190 5.50 -15.22 12.69
N VAL A 191 4.98 -14.01 12.44
CA VAL A 191 5.65 -13.01 11.61
C VAL A 191 6.99 -12.58 12.20
N VAL A 192 7.01 -12.28 13.50
CA VAL A 192 8.25 -11.91 14.20
C VAL A 192 9.29 -13.03 14.13
N LYS A 193 8.88 -14.29 14.31
CA LYS A 193 9.76 -15.44 14.18
C LYS A 193 10.33 -15.58 12.77
N GLU A 194 9.47 -15.56 11.74
CA GLU A 194 9.92 -15.67 10.35
C GLU A 194 10.93 -14.55 10.00
N LEU A 195 10.70 -13.33 10.47
CA LEU A 195 11.60 -12.22 10.24
C LEU A 195 12.93 -12.40 10.98
N THR A 196 12.91 -12.68 12.28
CA THR A 196 14.12 -12.77 13.10
C THR A 196 15.04 -13.93 12.67
N GLU A 197 14.46 -15.06 12.24
CA GLU A 197 15.23 -16.23 11.79
C GLU A 197 15.83 -16.03 10.39
N ASN A 198 15.21 -15.23 9.51
CA ASN A 198 15.58 -15.18 8.11
C ASN A 198 16.31 -13.88 7.70
N ILE A 199 16.08 -12.73 8.36
CA ILE A 199 16.77 -11.46 8.05
C ILE A 199 18.31 -11.59 8.05
N PRO A 200 18.95 -12.32 8.98
CA PRO A 200 20.42 -12.47 8.99
C PRO A 200 21.00 -13.04 7.68
N ASN A 201 20.21 -13.85 6.95
CA ASN A 201 20.64 -14.49 5.71
C ASN A 201 20.35 -13.64 4.45
N LEU A 202 19.64 -12.50 4.58
CA LEU A 202 19.33 -11.63 3.46
C LEU A 202 20.58 -10.87 2.98
N SER A 203 20.56 -10.52 1.70
CA SER A 203 21.60 -9.66 1.11
C SER A 203 21.64 -8.27 1.75
N GLU A 204 22.82 -7.72 1.89
CA GLU A 204 23.06 -6.32 2.32
C GLU A 204 23.14 -5.34 1.13
N ARG A 205 22.98 -5.83 -0.09
CA ARG A 205 23.03 -5.02 -1.31
C ARG A 205 21.81 -4.11 -1.40
N VAL A 206 22.04 -2.88 -1.91
CA VAL A 206 21.03 -1.84 -2.19
C VAL A 206 21.26 -1.28 -3.59
N ASP A 207 21.48 -2.16 -4.55
CA ASP A 207 21.64 -1.86 -5.96
C ASP A 207 20.39 -2.24 -6.78
N ASN A 208 20.45 -2.03 -8.09
CA ASN A 208 19.32 -2.28 -8.99
C ASN A 208 18.81 -3.74 -8.95
N ALA A 209 19.68 -4.73 -8.68
CA ALA A 209 19.28 -6.13 -8.60
C ALA A 209 18.43 -6.45 -7.34
N TYR A 210 18.50 -5.58 -6.33
CA TYR A 210 17.75 -5.69 -5.09
C TYR A 210 16.70 -4.58 -4.93
N TYR A 211 16.55 -3.69 -5.89
CA TYR A 211 15.48 -2.70 -5.88
C TYR A 211 14.11 -3.39 -5.99
N GLY A 212 13.16 -2.99 -5.15
CA GLY A 212 11.84 -3.63 -5.05
C GLY A 212 11.86 -5.05 -4.48
N ARG A 213 12.96 -5.48 -3.83
CA ARG A 213 13.13 -6.77 -3.17
C ARG A 213 13.50 -6.59 -1.70
N PHE A 214 13.18 -7.59 -0.87
CA PHE A 214 13.62 -7.60 0.51
C PHE A 214 15.13 -7.88 0.60
N ASN A 215 15.87 -6.85 0.96
CA ASN A 215 17.24 -6.96 1.48
C ASN A 215 17.21 -6.96 3.02
N LYS A 216 18.36 -7.11 3.66
CA LYS A 216 18.48 -7.14 5.13
C LYS A 216 17.82 -5.92 5.80
N TRP A 217 17.99 -4.75 5.22
CA TRP A 217 17.53 -3.48 5.78
C TRP A 217 16.02 -3.30 5.65
N ALA A 218 15.44 -3.71 4.53
CA ALA A 218 13.99 -3.78 4.35
C ALA A 218 13.35 -4.79 5.32
N GLY A 219 14.02 -5.92 5.56
CA GLY A 219 13.62 -6.89 6.59
C GLY A 219 13.59 -6.26 7.99
N TYR A 220 14.65 -5.56 8.41
CA TYR A 220 14.67 -4.88 9.71
C TYR A 220 13.65 -3.75 9.81
N ALA A 221 13.41 -3.00 8.73
CA ALA A 221 12.37 -1.95 8.73
C ALA A 221 10.97 -2.56 8.94
N LEU A 222 10.67 -3.70 8.31
CA LEU A 222 9.42 -4.42 8.54
C LEU A 222 9.34 -4.99 9.97
N LEU A 223 10.44 -5.54 10.49
CA LEU A 223 10.52 -6.04 11.86
C LEU A 223 10.29 -4.91 12.89
N ALA A 224 10.87 -3.72 12.65
CA ALA A 224 10.61 -2.53 13.46
C ALA A 224 9.13 -2.16 13.46
N LYS A 225 8.46 -2.26 12.29
CA LYS A 225 7.01 -2.00 12.16
C LYS A 225 6.18 -3.02 12.95
N MET A 226 6.55 -4.29 12.93
CA MET A 226 5.92 -5.32 13.77
C MET A 226 6.08 -4.99 15.26
N TYR A 227 7.28 -4.68 15.72
CA TYR A 227 7.55 -4.35 17.12
C TYR A 227 6.84 -3.07 17.57
N LEU A 228 6.74 -2.04 16.72
CA LEU A 228 6.00 -0.82 17.03
C LEU A 228 4.52 -1.09 17.28
N ASN A 229 3.93 -2.03 16.53
CA ASN A 229 2.53 -2.41 16.64
C ASN A 229 2.29 -3.59 17.61
N SER A 230 3.31 -4.07 18.32
CA SER A 230 3.26 -5.26 19.16
C SER A 230 2.10 -5.27 20.16
N GLU A 231 1.83 -4.13 20.82
CA GLU A 231 0.73 -4.02 21.78
C GLU A 231 -0.65 -4.25 21.13
N VAL A 232 -0.85 -3.75 19.91
CA VAL A 232 -2.09 -3.93 19.13
C VAL A 232 -2.19 -5.34 18.56
N PHE A 233 -1.11 -5.83 17.94
CA PHE A 233 -1.11 -7.12 17.24
C PHE A 233 -1.12 -8.34 18.16
N SER A 234 -0.76 -8.15 19.40
CA SER A 234 -0.73 -9.23 20.42
C SER A 234 -1.79 -9.09 21.51
N ASP A 235 -2.82 -8.27 21.27
CA ASP A 235 -3.87 -7.99 22.27
C ASP A 235 -3.30 -7.57 23.65
N GLY A 236 -2.25 -6.72 23.62
CA GLY A 236 -1.59 -6.16 24.81
C GLY A 236 -0.59 -7.09 25.52
N THR A 237 -0.33 -8.29 25.00
CA THR A 237 0.61 -9.23 25.65
C THR A 237 2.08 -8.89 25.38
N HIS A 238 2.39 -8.19 24.30
CA HIS A 238 3.72 -7.70 23.94
C HIS A 238 3.77 -6.17 23.92
N LYS A 239 4.92 -5.61 24.32
CA LYS A 239 5.25 -4.18 24.25
C LYS A 239 6.71 -4.03 23.83
N ASP A 240 7.00 -4.37 22.59
CA ASP A 240 8.35 -4.56 22.05
C ASP A 240 8.99 -3.25 21.56
N TYR A 241 8.70 -2.10 22.21
CA TYR A 241 9.20 -0.79 21.76
C TYR A 241 10.73 -0.67 21.78
N ASP A 242 11.42 -1.28 22.76
CA ASP A 242 12.90 -1.29 22.77
C ASP A 242 13.46 -2.09 21.59
N LYS A 243 12.84 -3.23 21.25
CA LYS A 243 13.22 -4.01 20.07
C LYS A 243 12.93 -3.24 18.75
N CYS A 244 11.89 -2.40 18.73
CA CYS A 244 11.63 -1.50 17.61
C CYS A 244 12.79 -0.52 17.44
N ILE A 245 13.27 0.09 18.54
CA ILE A 245 14.42 0.99 18.52
C ILE A 245 15.66 0.27 17.98
N GLU A 246 15.96 -0.93 18.49
CA GLU A 246 17.11 -1.73 18.06
C GLU A 246 17.04 -2.06 16.55
N ALA A 247 15.87 -2.49 16.04
CA ALA A 247 15.69 -2.79 14.63
C ALA A 247 15.85 -1.54 13.74
N CYS A 248 15.33 -0.39 14.18
CA CYS A 248 15.55 0.89 13.50
C CYS A 248 17.03 1.28 13.50
N ASP A 249 17.75 1.07 14.62
CA ASP A 249 19.17 1.39 14.75
C ASP A 249 20.02 0.57 13.77
N LEU A 250 19.66 -0.68 13.51
CA LEU A 250 20.34 -1.51 12.50
C LEU A 250 20.20 -0.91 11.09
N VAL A 251 19.01 -0.41 10.74
CA VAL A 251 18.79 0.25 9.45
C VAL A 251 19.57 1.58 9.37
N ILE A 252 19.45 2.43 10.39
CA ILE A 252 20.12 3.73 10.47
C ILE A 252 21.65 3.54 10.45
N GLY A 253 22.16 2.63 11.26
CA GLY A 253 23.59 2.31 11.37
C GLY A 253 24.21 1.73 10.11
N SER A 254 23.41 1.18 9.20
CA SER A 254 23.87 0.69 7.90
C SER A 254 24.47 1.78 7.01
N GLY A 255 24.03 3.04 7.17
CA GLY A 255 24.41 4.18 6.33
C GLY A 255 23.98 4.05 4.85
N LYS A 256 23.12 3.08 4.54
CA LYS A 256 22.70 2.79 3.15
C LYS A 256 21.60 3.75 2.67
N TYR A 257 20.80 4.29 3.57
CA TYR A 257 19.66 5.14 3.29
C TYR A 257 19.81 6.50 3.93
N ALA A 258 19.14 7.50 3.38
CA ALA A 258 19.14 8.87 3.90
C ALA A 258 17.88 9.59 3.48
N LEU A 259 17.46 10.61 4.23
CA LEU A 259 16.39 11.51 3.82
C LEU A 259 16.78 12.24 2.53
N GLU A 260 15.83 12.37 1.60
CA GLU A 260 15.96 13.28 0.48
C GLU A 260 15.98 14.73 0.97
N ALA A 261 16.80 15.56 0.34
CA ALA A 261 16.86 16.99 0.66
C ALA A 261 15.52 17.70 0.46
N THR A 262 14.78 17.28 -0.55
CA THR A 262 13.40 17.68 -0.81
C THR A 262 12.52 16.44 -0.79
N ARG A 263 11.55 16.39 0.12
CA ARG A 263 10.66 15.22 0.26
C ARG A 263 9.95 14.85 -1.06
N LYS A 264 9.61 15.83 -1.88
CA LYS A 264 8.96 15.61 -3.17
C LYS A 264 9.75 14.68 -4.09
N ASN A 265 11.08 14.63 -3.99
CA ASN A 265 11.93 13.74 -4.80
C ASN A 265 11.65 12.24 -4.55
N VAL A 266 11.03 11.89 -3.42
CA VAL A 266 10.62 10.51 -3.12
C VAL A 266 9.43 10.09 -3.99
N PHE A 267 8.64 11.04 -4.51
CA PHE A 267 7.35 10.82 -5.16
C PHE A 267 7.29 11.30 -6.62
N VAL A 268 8.43 11.64 -7.21
CA VAL A 268 8.54 11.95 -8.64
C VAL A 268 8.36 10.70 -9.50
N THR A 269 8.10 10.85 -10.79
CA THR A 269 7.86 9.73 -11.71
C THR A 269 9.05 8.76 -11.77
N ASN A 270 10.29 9.28 -11.78
CA ASN A 270 11.52 8.47 -11.82
C ASN A 270 12.20 8.46 -10.45
N ASN A 271 11.53 7.89 -9.45
CA ASN A 271 11.99 7.91 -8.06
C ASN A 271 12.84 6.70 -7.63
N GLU A 272 13.14 5.79 -8.55
CA GLU A 272 13.92 4.56 -8.29
C GLU A 272 15.36 4.82 -7.78
N LYS A 273 15.86 6.05 -7.96
CA LYS A 273 17.19 6.47 -7.47
C LYS A 273 17.16 7.12 -6.10
N SER A 274 16.00 7.29 -5.51
CA SER A 274 15.87 7.91 -4.19
C SER A 274 16.56 7.05 -3.12
N ARG A 275 17.48 7.67 -2.38
CA ARG A 275 18.14 7.04 -1.23
C ARG A 275 17.24 6.90 -0.02
N GLU A 276 16.06 7.45 -0.06
CA GLU A 276 15.08 7.33 1.02
C GLU A 276 14.25 6.06 0.92
N ILE A 277 14.05 5.52 -0.28
CA ILE A 277 13.22 4.33 -0.51
C ILE A 277 13.97 3.07 -0.05
N ILE A 278 13.40 2.36 0.91
CA ILE A 278 13.93 1.10 1.46
C ILE A 278 13.32 -0.10 0.76
N PHE A 279 11.99 -0.07 0.58
CA PHE A 279 11.27 -1.09 -0.17
C PHE A 279 10.18 -0.41 -0.99
N ALA A 280 10.29 -0.55 -2.31
CA ALA A 280 9.34 -0.02 -3.28
C ALA A 280 8.49 -1.12 -3.91
N LEU A 281 7.30 -0.74 -4.37
CA LEU A 281 6.54 -1.49 -5.36
C LEU A 281 6.78 -0.80 -6.71
N PRO A 282 7.61 -1.40 -7.59
CA PRO A 282 7.94 -0.78 -8.88
C PRO A 282 6.74 -0.75 -9.83
N PHE A 283 6.53 0.38 -10.49
CA PHE A 283 5.51 0.57 -11.52
C PHE A 283 6.12 1.18 -12.77
N ASP A 284 5.62 0.73 -13.91
CA ASP A 284 5.88 1.30 -15.22
C ASP A 284 4.61 1.09 -16.05
N GLU A 285 4.00 2.16 -16.52
CA GLU A 285 2.74 2.10 -17.29
C GLU A 285 2.85 1.28 -18.57
N THR A 286 4.07 1.08 -19.09
CA THR A 286 4.33 0.27 -20.30
C THR A 286 4.25 -1.22 -20.03
N TYR A 287 4.70 -1.66 -18.83
CA TYR A 287 4.83 -3.07 -18.48
C TYR A 287 3.76 -3.57 -17.51
N VAL A 288 3.05 -2.67 -16.85
CA VAL A 288 1.93 -3.01 -15.96
C VAL A 288 0.63 -2.80 -16.70
N ASP A 289 0.00 -3.87 -17.14
CA ASP A 289 -1.25 -3.85 -17.90
C ASP A 289 -2.52 -4.07 -17.05
N ASP A 290 -2.35 -4.33 -15.75
CA ASP A 290 -3.48 -4.44 -14.81
C ASP A 290 -4.30 -3.14 -14.80
N TRP A 291 -5.58 -3.24 -15.09
CA TRP A 291 -6.49 -2.10 -15.06
C TRP A 291 -6.61 -1.54 -13.64
N ASN A 292 -6.53 -0.20 -13.49
CA ASN A 292 -6.56 0.49 -12.19
C ASN A 292 -5.43 0.07 -11.21
N ALA A 293 -4.25 -0.28 -11.73
CA ALA A 293 -3.06 -0.42 -10.91
C ALA A 293 -2.43 0.96 -10.71
N PHE A 294 -2.31 1.43 -9.49
CA PHE A 294 -1.76 2.72 -9.09
C PHE A 294 -2.39 3.92 -9.84
N ASP A 295 -3.64 4.17 -9.56
CA ASP A 295 -4.52 5.10 -10.28
C ASP A 295 -4.88 6.37 -9.48
N PHE A 296 -4.03 6.84 -8.57
CA PHE A 296 -4.35 7.95 -7.65
C PHE A 296 -4.76 9.25 -8.35
N HIS A 297 -4.16 9.58 -9.50
CA HIS A 297 -4.54 10.71 -10.33
C HIS A 297 -5.96 10.57 -10.89
N MET A 298 -6.31 9.35 -11.36
CA MET A 298 -7.66 9.05 -11.86
C MET A 298 -8.69 9.10 -10.73
N TYR A 299 -8.27 8.62 -9.55
CA TYR A 299 -9.11 8.46 -8.38
C TYR A 299 -9.47 9.81 -7.72
N SER A 300 -8.56 10.79 -7.80
CA SER A 300 -8.70 12.07 -7.10
C SER A 300 -9.13 13.23 -7.99
N LEU A 301 -8.56 13.38 -9.19
CA LEU A 301 -8.77 14.54 -10.04
C LEU A 301 -10.14 14.52 -10.71
N GLN A 302 -10.67 15.72 -11.02
CA GLN A 302 -11.90 15.88 -11.82
C GLN A 302 -11.63 15.61 -13.32
N PRO A 303 -12.64 15.22 -14.09
CA PRO A 303 -12.53 15.00 -15.55
C PRO A 303 -11.81 16.12 -16.29
N GLU A 304 -12.04 17.36 -15.91
CA GLU A 304 -11.47 18.55 -16.52
C GLU A 304 -9.94 18.60 -16.41
N ASN A 305 -9.36 18.01 -15.35
CA ASN A 305 -7.91 17.93 -15.17
C ASN A 305 -7.23 17.00 -16.19
N GLN A 306 -7.97 16.26 -17.02
CA GLN A 306 -7.39 15.63 -18.19
C GLN A 306 -6.62 16.65 -19.04
N ALA A 307 -7.15 17.86 -19.20
CA ALA A 307 -6.49 18.94 -19.94
C ALA A 307 -5.30 19.57 -19.20
N THR A 308 -5.24 19.49 -17.86
CA THR A 308 -4.08 19.96 -17.08
C THR A 308 -2.83 19.14 -17.39
N TYR A 309 -2.99 17.85 -17.50
CA TYR A 309 -1.87 16.90 -17.61
C TYR A 309 -1.82 16.21 -18.98
N ASN A 310 -2.72 16.54 -19.93
CA ASN A 310 -2.85 15.86 -21.22
C ASN A 310 -3.01 14.34 -21.08
N PHE A 311 -3.71 13.87 -20.04
CA PHE A 311 -3.89 12.45 -19.80
C PHE A 311 -4.56 11.72 -20.96
N GLN A 312 -4.15 10.47 -21.20
CA GLN A 312 -4.78 9.60 -22.20
C GLN A 312 -6.13 9.03 -21.75
N ALA A 313 -6.46 9.17 -20.46
CA ALA A 313 -7.73 8.75 -19.88
C ALA A 313 -8.35 9.88 -19.05
N THR A 314 -9.67 9.86 -18.89
CA THR A 314 -10.42 10.88 -18.15
C THR A 314 -10.47 10.50 -16.66
N PRO A 315 -10.01 11.37 -15.73
CA PRO A 315 -10.14 11.18 -14.30
C PRO A 315 -11.59 11.08 -13.81
N TRP A 316 -11.77 10.52 -12.59
CA TRP A 316 -13.11 10.13 -12.11
C TRP A 316 -13.70 11.01 -11.02
N GLY A 317 -12.95 11.93 -10.44
CA GLY A 317 -13.47 12.90 -9.48
C GLY A 317 -13.91 12.31 -8.13
N GLY A 318 -13.22 11.30 -7.63
CA GLY A 318 -13.59 10.59 -6.39
C GLY A 318 -13.05 11.22 -5.11
N VAL A 319 -11.91 10.74 -4.65
CA VAL A 319 -11.34 11.05 -3.35
C VAL A 319 -10.85 12.51 -3.23
N CYS A 320 -11.00 13.07 -2.04
CA CYS A 320 -10.40 14.33 -1.64
C CYS A 320 -10.02 14.30 -0.16
N ALA A 321 -9.12 15.22 0.23
CA ALA A 321 -8.76 15.40 1.63
C ALA A 321 -9.91 15.99 2.45
N LEU A 322 -10.00 15.59 3.71
CA LEU A 322 -10.94 16.14 4.67
C LEU A 322 -10.54 17.55 5.11
N PRO A 323 -11.47 18.52 5.17
CA PRO A 323 -11.17 19.87 5.66
C PRO A 323 -10.54 19.88 7.05
N GLN A 324 -11.07 19.08 7.99
CA GLN A 324 -10.50 18.98 9.34
C GLN A 324 -9.03 18.54 9.35
N TYR A 325 -8.63 17.67 8.42
CA TYR A 325 -7.24 17.25 8.29
C TYR A 325 -6.37 18.36 7.69
N ILE A 326 -6.83 19.02 6.64
CA ILE A 326 -6.11 20.13 6.02
C ILE A 326 -5.88 21.27 7.02
N ASP A 327 -6.86 21.57 7.87
CA ASP A 327 -6.78 22.61 8.91
C ASP A 327 -5.72 22.31 10.00
N THR A 328 -5.19 21.09 10.06
CA THR A 328 -4.09 20.74 10.99
C THR A 328 -2.72 21.23 10.56
N PHE A 329 -2.54 21.56 9.28
CA PHE A 329 -1.23 21.96 8.76
C PHE A 329 -0.86 23.39 9.12
N ASP A 330 0.42 23.60 9.49
CA ASP A 330 1.00 24.93 9.47
C ASP A 330 1.07 25.43 8.02
N PRO A 331 0.62 26.67 7.70
CA PRO A 331 0.66 27.20 6.34
C PRO A 331 2.06 27.22 5.71
N ASP A 332 3.12 27.26 6.51
CA ASP A 332 4.51 27.24 6.06
C ASP A 332 5.06 25.81 5.89
N ASP A 333 4.29 24.78 6.26
CA ASP A 333 4.66 23.39 6.03
C ASP A 333 4.50 23.04 4.54
N ARG A 334 5.61 22.76 3.88
CA ARG A 334 5.61 22.44 2.45
C ARG A 334 4.76 21.22 2.11
N ARG A 335 4.55 20.30 3.06
CA ARG A 335 3.72 19.11 2.87
C ARG A 335 2.29 19.48 2.46
N LEU A 336 1.74 20.60 2.97
CA LEU A 336 0.41 21.06 2.59
C LEU A 336 0.31 21.32 1.08
N ARG A 337 1.25 22.08 0.52
CA ARG A 337 1.21 22.42 -0.92
C ARG A 337 1.77 21.32 -1.83
N ASP A 338 2.63 20.44 -1.29
CA ASP A 338 3.25 19.37 -2.07
C ASP A 338 2.35 18.13 -2.18
N ASP A 339 1.45 17.91 -1.18
CA ASP A 339 0.59 16.73 -1.12
C ASP A 339 -0.83 17.01 -1.62
N PHE A 340 -1.24 18.29 -1.71
CA PHE A 340 -2.62 18.62 -2.06
C PHE A 340 -2.70 19.68 -3.14
N ILE A 341 -3.58 19.44 -4.11
CA ILE A 341 -3.90 20.35 -5.19
C ILE A 341 -5.09 21.22 -4.76
N ALA A 342 -4.89 22.54 -4.76
CA ALA A 342 -5.85 23.54 -4.32
C ALA A 342 -5.98 24.67 -5.36
N GLY A 343 -7.02 25.50 -5.23
CA GLY A 343 -7.19 26.70 -6.02
C GLY A 343 -7.67 26.45 -7.45
N VAL A 344 -7.68 27.50 -8.25
CA VAL A 344 -8.14 27.48 -9.64
C VAL A 344 -7.27 26.58 -10.49
N GLN A 345 -7.91 25.70 -11.26
CA GLN A 345 -7.25 24.73 -12.13
C GLN A 345 -7.12 25.25 -13.56
N PHE A 346 -6.02 24.88 -14.22
CA PHE A 346 -5.69 25.33 -15.57
C PHE A 346 -5.37 24.15 -16.49
N SER A 347 -5.63 24.30 -17.77
CA SER A 347 -5.13 23.39 -18.81
C SER A 347 -3.61 23.50 -18.96
N ALA A 348 -3.00 22.56 -19.66
CA ALA A 348 -1.57 22.62 -20.02
C ALA A 348 -1.21 23.87 -20.86
N THR A 349 -2.19 24.51 -21.51
CA THR A 349 -2.04 25.76 -22.29
C THR A 349 -2.30 27.03 -21.48
N GLY A 350 -2.69 26.89 -20.20
CA GLY A 350 -2.94 28.02 -19.30
C GLY A 350 -4.39 28.51 -19.27
N ASP A 351 -5.31 27.84 -19.97
CA ASP A 351 -6.73 28.20 -19.95
C ASP A 351 -7.37 27.77 -18.64
N THR A 352 -8.18 28.62 -18.04
CA THR A 352 -8.93 28.30 -16.82
C THR A 352 -9.93 27.18 -17.07
N LEU A 353 -9.80 26.07 -16.37
CA LEU A 353 -10.77 24.99 -16.39
C LEU A 353 -12.07 25.40 -15.69
N LYS A 354 -13.19 24.87 -16.17
CA LYS A 354 -14.53 25.21 -15.65
C LYS A 354 -15.25 23.97 -15.20
N CYS A 355 -16.01 24.09 -14.13
CA CYS A 355 -16.94 23.05 -13.70
C CYS A 355 -17.95 22.76 -14.82
N THR A 356 -18.22 21.48 -15.02
CA THR A 356 -19.15 20.98 -16.06
C THR A 356 -20.43 20.37 -15.47
N MET A 357 -20.51 20.27 -14.16
CA MET A 357 -21.58 19.55 -13.47
C MET A 357 -22.13 20.29 -12.24
N GLY A 358 -23.32 19.92 -11.82
CA GLY A 358 -23.96 20.47 -10.63
C GLY A 358 -24.34 21.94 -10.71
N ASN A 359 -24.32 22.61 -9.58
CA ASN A 359 -24.70 24.02 -9.46
C ASN A 359 -23.59 25.00 -9.88
N LEU A 360 -22.40 24.50 -10.16
CA LEU A 360 -21.21 25.31 -10.48
C LEU A 360 -20.88 25.36 -11.97
N VAL A 361 -21.71 24.79 -12.84
CA VAL A 361 -21.47 24.74 -14.29
C VAL A 361 -21.07 26.10 -14.82
N GLY A 362 -19.94 26.14 -15.56
CA GLY A 362 -19.37 27.35 -16.19
C GLY A 362 -18.53 28.24 -15.26
N ARG A 363 -18.52 27.99 -13.95
CA ARG A 363 -17.61 28.67 -13.01
C ARG A 363 -16.21 28.06 -13.10
N PRO A 364 -15.15 28.80 -12.73
CA PRO A 364 -13.81 28.21 -12.60
C PRO A 364 -13.82 26.98 -11.72
N LEU A 365 -13.09 25.93 -12.12
CA LEU A 365 -12.81 24.77 -11.28
C LEU A 365 -11.77 25.19 -10.24
N ASP A 366 -12.24 25.59 -9.07
CA ASP A 366 -11.44 26.13 -7.96
C ASP A 366 -11.54 25.17 -6.75
N TYR A 367 -10.53 24.34 -6.54
CA TYR A 367 -10.52 23.38 -5.45
C TYR A 367 -10.40 24.08 -4.09
N VAL A 368 -11.45 23.97 -3.28
CA VAL A 368 -11.58 24.63 -1.97
C VAL A 368 -11.49 23.63 -0.81
N ASN A 369 -10.94 24.09 0.31
CA ASN A 369 -10.90 23.30 1.56
C ASN A 369 -12.28 23.32 2.26
N HIS A 370 -13.25 22.75 1.57
CA HIS A 370 -14.63 22.61 2.06
C HIS A 370 -15.28 21.39 1.39
N VAL A 371 -16.06 20.63 2.14
CA VAL A 371 -16.90 19.53 1.66
C VAL A 371 -18.20 19.60 2.44
N ASN A 372 -19.36 19.64 1.78
CA ASN A 372 -20.66 19.76 2.43
C ASN A 372 -20.96 18.56 3.33
N SER A 373 -21.03 17.37 2.74
CA SER A 373 -21.24 16.11 3.45
C SER A 373 -20.79 14.94 2.59
N ILE A 374 -20.74 13.74 3.17
CA ILE A 374 -20.47 12.52 2.41
C ILE A 374 -21.61 12.18 1.43
N ASP A 375 -22.83 12.64 1.71
CA ASP A 375 -24.03 12.37 0.91
C ASP A 375 -24.29 13.38 -0.21
N GLY A 376 -23.58 14.51 -0.20
CA GLY A 376 -23.70 15.53 -1.22
C GLY A 376 -22.58 16.55 -1.17
N SER A 377 -21.94 16.79 -2.31
CA SER A 377 -20.82 17.72 -2.43
C SER A 377 -20.77 18.27 -3.86
N GLU A 378 -20.27 19.49 -4.03
CA GLU A 378 -20.10 20.09 -5.35
C GLU A 378 -18.80 19.60 -6.00
N GLU A 379 -18.69 19.84 -7.31
CA GLU A 379 -17.58 19.37 -8.14
C GLU A 379 -16.21 19.86 -7.65
N ASN A 380 -16.12 21.10 -7.19
CA ASN A 380 -14.88 21.76 -6.78
C ASN A 380 -14.53 21.53 -5.30
N GLN A 381 -15.35 20.84 -4.51
CA GLN A 381 -15.15 20.71 -3.08
C GLN A 381 -14.13 19.63 -2.74
N GLY A 382 -13.29 19.93 -1.74
CA GLY A 382 -12.18 19.12 -1.22
C GLY A 382 -10.90 19.25 -2.04
N LEU A 383 -9.76 19.37 -1.35
CA LEU A 383 -8.44 19.39 -2.00
C LEU A 383 -8.11 18.02 -2.57
N ARG A 384 -7.46 17.99 -3.73
CA ARG A 384 -7.14 16.76 -4.44
C ARG A 384 -5.76 16.24 -4.07
N TRP A 385 -5.55 14.94 -4.20
CA TRP A 385 -4.23 14.34 -3.98
C TRP A 385 -3.22 14.85 -4.99
N GLY A 386 -2.00 15.16 -4.54
CA GLY A 386 -0.93 15.70 -5.34
C GLY A 386 0.46 15.28 -4.88
N LYS A 387 0.55 14.39 -3.89
CA LYS A 387 1.83 13.93 -3.34
C LYS A 387 2.70 13.24 -4.39
N PHE A 388 2.11 12.29 -5.12
CA PHE A 388 2.77 11.66 -6.26
C PHE A 388 2.73 12.61 -7.46
N GLU A 389 3.84 12.72 -8.17
CA GLU A 389 3.89 13.51 -9.40
C GLU A 389 3.00 12.87 -10.47
N TYR A 390 2.22 13.68 -11.15
CA TYR A 390 1.42 13.27 -12.30
C TYR A 390 2.10 13.75 -13.58
N ALA A 391 2.79 12.84 -14.27
CA ALA A 391 3.50 13.16 -15.49
C ALA A 391 2.53 13.52 -16.64
N GLN A 392 3.00 14.37 -17.55
CA GLN A 392 2.21 14.75 -18.73
C GLN A 392 2.01 13.57 -19.68
N GLY A 393 0.78 13.40 -20.15
CA GLY A 393 0.47 12.41 -21.20
C GLY A 393 0.36 10.96 -20.75
N ILE A 394 0.36 10.69 -19.44
CA ILE A 394 0.24 9.31 -18.91
C ILE A 394 -1.16 8.73 -19.13
N THR A 395 -1.24 7.42 -19.03
CA THR A 395 -2.47 6.63 -19.12
C THR A 395 -3.30 6.73 -17.83
N ASN A 396 -4.12 5.73 -17.54
CA ASN A 396 -4.83 5.58 -16.28
C ASN A 396 -3.96 4.96 -15.17
N ARG A 397 -2.64 4.88 -15.35
CA ARG A 397 -1.68 4.28 -14.41
C ARG A 397 -0.50 5.21 -14.23
N LEU A 398 -0.01 5.34 -12.99
CA LEU A 398 1.22 6.05 -12.68
C LEU A 398 2.43 5.14 -12.94
N SER A 399 3.55 5.75 -13.33
CA SER A 399 4.86 5.09 -13.44
C SER A 399 5.78 5.38 -12.25
N ASN A 400 5.28 6.11 -11.25
CA ASN A 400 6.02 6.32 -10.00
C ASN A 400 6.10 5.00 -9.23
N ASP A 401 7.25 4.67 -8.66
CA ASP A 401 7.33 3.56 -7.72
C ASP A 401 6.68 3.93 -6.40
N PHE A 402 5.91 3.01 -5.83
CA PHE A 402 5.24 3.26 -4.54
C PHE A 402 6.16 2.87 -3.38
N PRO A 403 6.62 3.84 -2.54
CA PRO A 403 7.50 3.56 -1.42
C PRO A 403 6.71 2.95 -0.26
N LEU A 404 6.79 1.63 -0.09
CA LEU A 404 6.10 0.93 1.00
C LEU A 404 6.83 1.12 2.34
N LEU A 405 8.17 1.12 2.32
CA LEU A 405 9.03 1.43 3.46
C LEU A 405 10.08 2.44 3.02
N ARG A 406 10.24 3.51 3.76
CA ARG A 406 11.23 4.55 3.49
C ARG A 406 11.96 5.03 4.75
N TYR A 407 13.08 5.71 4.59
CA TYR A 407 13.96 6.06 5.71
C TYR A 407 13.29 6.98 6.73
N ALA A 408 12.42 7.91 6.29
CA ALA A 408 11.61 8.70 7.20
C ALA A 408 10.69 7.83 8.09
N ASP A 409 10.18 6.70 7.55
CA ASP A 409 9.38 5.76 8.34
C ASP A 409 10.23 5.14 9.47
N VAL A 410 11.47 4.73 9.18
CA VAL A 410 12.39 4.19 10.19
C VAL A 410 12.70 5.22 11.27
N LEU A 411 12.95 6.48 10.90
CA LEU A 411 13.21 7.56 11.86
C LEU A 411 11.99 7.82 12.75
N LEU A 412 10.79 7.86 12.18
CA LEU A 412 9.57 8.16 12.92
C LEU A 412 9.05 6.96 13.72
N MET A 413 9.26 5.72 13.28
CA MET A 413 9.03 4.52 14.09
C MET A 413 9.92 4.52 15.34
N LYS A 414 11.21 4.82 15.17
CA LYS A 414 12.14 4.97 16.30
C LYS A 414 11.71 6.10 17.22
N ALA A 415 11.31 7.25 16.67
CA ALA A 415 10.85 8.40 17.48
C ALA A 415 9.61 8.03 18.30
N GLU A 416 8.62 7.37 17.72
CA GLU A 416 7.44 6.92 18.45
C GLU A 416 7.79 5.89 19.54
N ALA A 417 8.65 4.91 19.24
CA ALA A 417 9.08 3.92 20.22
C ALA A 417 9.85 4.57 21.40
N LEU A 418 10.73 5.56 21.12
CA LEU A 418 11.41 6.35 22.13
C LEU A 418 10.42 7.13 23.00
N LEU A 419 9.42 7.75 22.38
CA LEU A 419 8.38 8.48 23.11
C LEU A 419 7.58 7.55 24.04
N ARG A 420 7.22 6.35 23.57
CA ARG A 420 6.48 5.35 24.36
C ARG A 420 7.32 4.73 25.49
N THR A 421 8.66 4.81 25.42
CA THR A 421 9.60 4.38 26.46
C THR A 421 10.11 5.53 27.34
N GLY A 422 9.49 6.73 27.25
CA GLY A 422 9.81 7.87 28.10
C GLY A 422 11.05 8.69 27.69
N ARG A 423 11.52 8.52 26.45
CA ARG A 423 12.71 9.20 25.89
C ARG A 423 12.28 10.32 24.92
N ALA A 424 11.39 11.19 25.37
CA ALA A 424 10.71 12.20 24.54
C ALA A 424 11.67 13.17 23.83
N ASP A 425 12.76 13.61 24.50
CA ASP A 425 13.73 14.54 23.88
C ASP A 425 14.57 13.88 22.78
N GLU A 426 14.81 12.57 22.87
CA GLU A 426 15.48 11.84 21.81
C GLU A 426 14.53 11.65 20.60
N ALA A 427 13.26 11.35 20.87
CA ALA A 427 12.22 11.31 19.84
C ALA A 427 12.11 12.64 19.09
N ALA A 428 12.11 13.77 19.83
CA ALA A 428 12.01 15.10 19.28
C ALA A 428 13.14 15.45 18.30
N ARG A 429 14.36 14.96 18.55
CA ARG A 429 15.48 15.15 17.62
C ARG A 429 15.23 14.51 16.27
N LEU A 430 14.73 13.27 16.26
CA LEU A 430 14.42 12.54 15.01
C LEU A 430 13.25 13.18 14.26
N VAL A 431 12.20 13.57 14.96
CA VAL A 431 11.07 14.29 14.35
C VAL A 431 11.54 15.61 13.75
N THR A 432 12.36 16.40 14.48
CA THR A 432 12.93 17.65 13.99
C THR A 432 13.76 17.42 12.72
N GLU A 433 14.54 16.34 12.67
CA GLU A 433 15.33 15.97 11.48
C GLU A 433 14.44 15.78 10.25
N VAL A 434 13.37 15.00 10.37
CA VAL A 434 12.41 14.78 9.27
C VAL A 434 11.70 16.07 8.87
N ARG A 435 11.35 16.94 9.83
CA ARG A 435 10.65 18.19 9.58
C ARG A 435 11.48 19.24 8.83
N ARG A 436 12.80 19.28 9.02
CA ARG A 436 13.68 20.34 8.47
C ARG A 436 13.50 20.59 6.98
N ARG A 437 13.32 19.54 6.20
CA ARG A 437 13.15 19.62 4.74
C ARG A 437 11.79 20.20 4.32
N ASN A 438 10.83 20.25 5.25
CA ASN A 438 9.48 20.74 5.01
C ASN A 438 9.27 22.20 5.45
N PHE A 439 10.24 22.79 6.19
CA PHE A 439 10.21 24.17 6.68
C PHE A 439 11.44 24.96 6.22
N THR A 440 11.80 24.84 4.94
CA THR A 440 13.02 25.47 4.38
C THR A 440 12.98 26.99 4.43
N ASP A 441 11.81 27.59 4.32
CA ASP A 441 11.60 29.04 4.34
C ASP A 441 11.45 29.58 5.78
N HIS A 442 11.10 28.71 6.72
CA HIS A 442 10.89 28.97 8.14
C HIS A 442 11.54 27.88 9.01
N PRO A 443 12.88 27.75 9.00
CA PRO A 443 13.59 26.63 9.63
C PRO A 443 13.39 26.54 11.15
N GLU A 444 13.05 27.64 11.82
CA GLU A 444 12.70 27.68 13.24
C GLU A 444 11.44 26.86 13.57
N LYS A 445 10.49 26.73 12.61
CA LYS A 445 9.27 25.92 12.77
C LYS A 445 9.51 24.41 12.64
N ALA A 446 10.66 24.00 12.16
CA ALA A 446 10.99 22.59 12.07
C ALA A 446 11.23 21.96 13.45
N ALA A 447 11.71 22.74 14.39
CA ALA A 447 12.02 22.24 15.73
C ALA A 447 10.76 21.84 16.51
N VAL A 448 10.82 20.69 17.17
CA VAL A 448 9.80 20.20 18.10
C VAL A 448 10.50 19.73 19.39
N SER A 449 9.86 19.94 20.54
CA SER A 449 10.38 19.48 21.84
C SER A 449 9.74 18.15 22.26
N GLY A 450 10.38 17.42 23.18
CA GLY A 450 9.81 16.22 23.78
C GLY A 450 8.43 16.46 24.41
N SER A 451 8.28 17.56 25.15
CA SER A 451 7.01 17.94 25.78
C SER A 451 5.90 18.24 24.76
N GLN A 452 6.24 18.77 23.58
CA GLN A 452 5.26 18.93 22.50
C GLN A 452 4.81 17.58 21.94
N LEU A 453 5.72 16.61 21.76
CA LEU A 453 5.36 15.26 21.28
C LEU A 453 4.50 14.48 22.28
N GLU A 454 4.66 14.72 23.57
CA GLU A 454 3.81 14.18 24.64
C GLU A 454 2.41 14.80 24.66
N GLY A 455 2.23 15.95 24.00
CA GLY A 455 0.97 16.67 23.92
C GLY A 455 -0.11 15.97 23.12
N THR A 456 -1.30 16.56 23.17
CA THR A 456 -2.44 16.10 22.37
C THR A 456 -2.29 16.48 20.90
N THR A 457 -3.12 15.89 20.03
CA THR A 457 -3.26 16.25 18.63
C THR A 457 -3.80 17.65 18.43
N CYS A 458 -3.43 18.30 17.34
CA CYS A 458 -4.08 19.51 16.85
C CYS A 458 -5.31 19.23 15.97
N TYR A 459 -5.60 17.96 15.67
CA TYR A 459 -6.80 17.58 14.94
C TYR A 459 -8.03 17.85 15.82
N ASP A 460 -8.92 18.74 15.37
CA ASP A 460 -10.15 19.05 16.06
C ASP A 460 -11.20 17.97 15.77
N TYR A 461 -11.12 16.87 16.52
CA TYR A 461 -12.08 15.78 16.41
C TYR A 461 -13.50 16.23 16.75
N GLY A 462 -14.45 15.59 16.15
CA GLY A 462 -15.86 15.85 16.23
C GLY A 462 -16.53 15.75 14.87
N ARG A 463 -17.77 15.26 14.82
CA ARG A 463 -18.50 15.18 13.56
C ARG A 463 -18.75 16.57 13.00
N ARG A 464 -18.44 16.76 11.73
CA ARG A 464 -18.70 17.98 10.95
C ARG A 464 -19.21 17.64 9.58
N ASP A 465 -20.38 18.13 9.25
CA ASP A 465 -21.01 18.14 7.96
C ASP A 465 -22.22 19.11 8.00
N ASP A 466 -22.94 19.24 6.91
CA ASP A 466 -24.12 20.12 6.84
C ASP A 466 -25.23 19.76 7.84
N SER A 467 -25.22 18.53 8.37
CA SER A 467 -26.24 18.08 9.32
C SER A 467 -25.97 18.55 10.76
N ARG A 468 -24.71 18.58 11.17
CA ARG A 468 -24.29 19.01 12.52
C ARG A 468 -22.79 19.25 12.63
N THR A 469 -22.44 20.11 13.60
CA THR A 469 -21.06 20.33 14.03
C THR A 469 -20.95 19.98 15.52
N THR A 470 -19.98 19.14 15.86
CA THR A 470 -19.60 18.83 17.25
C THR A 470 -18.10 18.98 17.41
N HIS A 471 -17.65 19.23 18.65
CA HIS A 471 -16.26 19.28 19.02
C HIS A 471 -15.98 18.28 20.13
N ASP A 472 -14.95 17.47 19.96
CA ASP A 472 -14.49 16.51 20.97
C ASP A 472 -13.20 17.06 21.58
N GLY A 473 -13.27 17.67 22.74
CA GLY A 473 -12.10 18.21 23.44
C GLY A 473 -11.23 17.18 24.16
N ALA A 474 -11.48 15.89 23.97
CA ALA A 474 -10.76 14.85 24.70
C ALA A 474 -9.30 14.72 24.22
N GLN A 475 -8.40 14.61 25.20
CA GLN A 475 -6.97 14.49 24.94
C GLN A 475 -6.61 13.17 24.24
N VAL A 476 -5.66 13.21 23.31
CA VAL A 476 -5.06 12.05 22.68
C VAL A 476 -3.62 11.93 23.18
N LYS A 477 -3.31 10.86 23.87
CA LYS A 477 -1.95 10.60 24.35
C LYS A 477 -0.98 10.52 23.17
N TYR A 478 0.09 11.30 23.22
CA TYR A 478 1.05 11.41 22.11
C TYR A 478 0.41 11.89 20.80
N GLY A 479 -0.70 12.63 20.88
CA GLY A 479 -1.46 13.07 19.71
C GLY A 479 -0.64 13.91 18.74
N ARG A 480 0.31 14.71 19.25
CA ARG A 480 1.24 15.47 18.40
C ARG A 480 2.14 14.55 17.55
N MET A 481 2.53 13.38 18.06
CA MET A 481 3.25 12.39 17.27
C MET A 481 2.35 11.78 16.19
N LEU A 482 1.07 11.52 16.48
CA LEU A 482 0.09 11.08 15.49
C LEU A 482 -0.12 12.11 14.36
N ASP A 483 -0.06 13.42 14.67
CA ASP A 483 -0.10 14.49 13.68
C ASP A 483 1.13 14.44 12.76
N GLU A 484 2.34 14.29 13.33
CA GLU A 484 3.58 14.17 12.53
C GLU A 484 3.55 12.98 11.58
N LEU A 485 3.04 11.83 12.04
CA LEU A 485 2.82 10.66 11.17
C LEU A 485 1.80 10.97 10.07
N GLY A 486 0.70 11.64 10.42
CA GLY A 486 -0.32 12.04 9.46
C GLY A 486 0.22 12.93 8.35
N TRP A 487 0.96 13.99 8.73
CA TRP A 487 1.53 14.93 7.76
C TRP A 487 2.63 14.33 6.91
N GLU A 488 3.45 13.44 7.46
CA GLU A 488 4.56 12.84 6.70
C GLU A 488 4.08 11.74 5.75
N PHE A 489 3.07 10.96 6.14
CA PHE A 489 2.66 9.75 5.43
C PHE A 489 1.26 9.81 4.81
N SER A 490 0.70 11.01 4.58
CA SER A 490 -0.54 11.15 3.80
C SER A 490 -0.42 10.39 2.46
N GLN A 491 -1.50 9.78 2.00
CA GLN A 491 -1.57 9.06 0.71
C GLN A 491 -0.60 7.86 0.56
N GLU A 492 -0.01 7.36 1.66
CA GLU A 492 0.90 6.19 1.65
C GLU A 492 0.26 4.90 2.22
N GLY A 493 -1.06 4.89 2.44
CA GLY A 493 -1.79 3.67 2.80
C GLY A 493 -1.44 3.10 4.17
N ARG A 494 -1.40 3.93 5.23
CA ARG A 494 -1.06 3.48 6.60
C ARG A 494 -1.83 4.18 7.73
N ARG A 495 -2.61 5.20 7.44
CA ARG A 495 -3.23 6.05 8.47
C ARG A 495 -4.11 5.28 9.44
N ARG A 496 -4.89 4.29 8.95
CA ARG A 496 -5.74 3.44 9.81
C ARG A 496 -4.90 2.75 10.89
N GLN A 497 -3.77 2.14 10.54
CA GLN A 497 -2.88 1.46 11.48
C GLN A 497 -2.37 2.42 12.58
N ASP A 498 -1.98 3.62 12.20
CA ASP A 498 -1.55 4.64 13.15
C ASP A 498 -2.72 5.05 14.07
N MET A 499 -3.91 5.31 13.53
CA MET A 499 -5.09 5.68 14.32
C MET A 499 -5.52 4.58 15.31
N VAL A 500 -5.43 3.31 14.92
CA VAL A 500 -5.69 2.17 15.81
C VAL A 500 -4.68 2.15 16.95
N ARG A 501 -3.39 2.31 16.65
CA ARG A 501 -2.32 2.28 17.66
C ARG A 501 -2.38 3.45 18.65
N PHE A 502 -2.90 4.59 18.23
CA PHE A 502 -3.13 5.76 19.11
C PHE A 502 -4.51 5.76 19.76
N GLY A 503 -5.34 4.75 19.51
CA GLY A 503 -6.65 4.57 20.14
C GLY A 503 -7.71 5.57 19.70
N VAL A 504 -7.55 6.20 18.53
CA VAL A 504 -8.50 7.20 18.01
C VAL A 504 -9.44 6.64 16.96
N PHE A 505 -9.09 5.55 16.28
CA PHE A 505 -9.78 5.02 15.11
C PHE A 505 -11.27 4.76 15.32
N THR A 506 -11.64 4.14 16.43
CA THR A 506 -13.04 3.81 16.75
C THR A 506 -13.64 4.74 17.80
N THR A 507 -12.81 5.49 18.52
CA THR A 507 -13.24 6.28 19.67
C THR A 507 -13.59 7.73 19.33
N ARG A 508 -13.18 8.21 18.15
CA ARG A 508 -13.37 9.61 17.75
C ARG A 508 -14.37 9.73 16.60
N ALA A 509 -14.98 10.90 16.51
CA ALA A 509 -15.78 11.33 15.38
C ALA A 509 -14.98 12.34 14.54
N TRP A 510 -15.27 12.40 13.24
CA TRP A 510 -14.75 13.39 12.30
C TRP A 510 -15.78 13.66 11.21
N PHE A 511 -15.40 14.26 10.09
CA PHE A 511 -16.31 14.61 9.00
C PHE A 511 -17.26 13.46 8.62
N SER A 512 -18.57 13.67 8.72
CA SER A 512 -19.63 12.70 8.39
C SER A 512 -19.46 11.30 9.02
N HIS A 513 -18.65 11.19 10.07
CA HIS A 513 -18.33 9.96 10.80
C HIS A 513 -18.61 10.14 12.30
N ASP A 514 -19.27 9.19 12.91
CA ASP A 514 -19.43 9.08 14.36
C ASP A 514 -18.49 8.00 14.90
N ALA A 515 -18.11 8.10 16.18
CA ALA A 515 -17.36 7.02 16.84
C ALA A 515 -18.05 5.67 16.64
N SER A 516 -17.29 4.61 16.48
CA SER A 516 -17.77 3.27 16.18
C SER A 516 -17.41 2.28 17.30
N ASP A 517 -17.93 1.07 17.23
CA ASP A 517 -17.57 0.01 18.17
C ASP A 517 -16.10 -0.41 17.99
N ALA A 518 -15.42 -0.78 19.10
CA ALA A 518 -14.03 -1.22 19.09
C ALA A 518 -13.77 -2.44 18.18
N THR A 519 -14.78 -3.25 17.90
CA THR A 519 -14.69 -4.37 16.97
C THR A 519 -14.36 -3.93 15.54
N ARG A 520 -14.60 -2.65 15.22
CA ARG A 520 -14.23 -2.06 13.92
C ARG A 520 -12.74 -1.81 13.74
N ASN A 521 -11.92 -2.04 14.75
CA ASN A 521 -10.46 -2.07 14.60
C ASN A 521 -9.98 -3.17 13.64
N LEU A 522 -10.76 -4.22 13.43
CA LEU A 522 -10.52 -5.27 12.44
C LEU A 522 -11.61 -5.29 11.38
N TYR A 523 -11.25 -5.69 10.17
CA TYR A 523 -12.21 -6.03 9.14
C TYR A 523 -12.86 -7.38 9.41
N PRO A 524 -14.08 -7.63 8.89
CA PRO A 524 -14.69 -8.95 8.93
C PRO A 524 -13.89 -9.94 8.10
N ILE A 525 -13.85 -11.20 8.53
CA ILE A 525 -13.48 -12.28 7.62
C ILE A 525 -14.53 -12.31 6.50
N PRO A 526 -14.13 -12.21 5.21
CA PRO A 526 -15.11 -12.18 4.13
C PRO A 526 -16.03 -13.41 4.17
N ASN A 527 -17.34 -13.21 4.09
CA ASN A 527 -18.32 -14.30 4.23
C ASN A 527 -18.06 -15.43 3.25
N ARG A 528 -17.63 -15.12 2.03
CA ARG A 528 -17.23 -16.11 1.02
C ARG A 528 -16.17 -17.09 1.52
N GLN A 529 -15.22 -16.62 2.35
CA GLN A 529 -14.16 -17.46 2.90
C GLN A 529 -14.68 -18.38 4.01
N ILE A 530 -15.58 -17.87 4.85
CA ILE A 530 -16.24 -18.67 5.90
C ILE A 530 -17.09 -19.79 5.27
N LEU A 531 -17.83 -19.49 4.21
CA LEU A 531 -18.61 -20.49 3.48
C LEU A 531 -17.74 -21.57 2.82
N THR A 532 -16.54 -21.20 2.40
CA THR A 532 -15.58 -22.14 1.78
C THR A 532 -14.83 -22.97 2.84
N ASN A 533 -14.49 -22.36 3.98
CA ASN A 533 -13.79 -23.01 5.08
C ASN A 533 -14.59 -22.87 6.38
N GLY A 534 -15.42 -23.87 6.69
CA GLY A 534 -16.26 -23.88 7.89
C GLY A 534 -15.50 -23.90 9.23
N LYS A 535 -14.17 -23.96 9.24
CA LYS A 535 -13.34 -23.81 10.45
C LYS A 535 -13.09 -22.36 10.82
N LEU A 536 -13.32 -21.42 9.87
CA LEU A 536 -13.17 -19.99 10.14
C LEU A 536 -14.33 -19.49 10.99
N LYS A 537 -14.00 -18.63 11.94
CA LYS A 537 -14.94 -17.91 12.77
C LYS A 537 -14.88 -16.42 12.43
N GLN A 538 -16.02 -15.80 12.36
CA GLN A 538 -16.11 -14.37 12.12
C GLN A 538 -15.47 -13.57 13.26
N ASN A 539 -14.87 -12.45 12.93
CA ASN A 539 -14.41 -11.47 13.92
C ASN A 539 -15.62 -10.92 14.71
N PRO A 540 -15.45 -10.59 16.00
CA PRO A 540 -16.52 -10.02 16.81
C PRO A 540 -17.14 -8.77 16.15
N GLY A 541 -18.46 -8.61 16.27
CA GLY A 541 -19.18 -7.44 15.74
C GLY A 541 -19.69 -7.57 14.29
N TYR A 542 -19.55 -8.77 13.67
CA TYR A 542 -19.99 -9.01 12.29
C TYR A 542 -20.87 -10.24 12.15
#